data_01da70074b5ffcaba3fce11b403f6bc0
#
_entry.id   01da70074b5ffcaba3fce11b403f6bc0
#
_cell.length_a   1.000
_cell.length_b   1.000
_cell.length_c   1.000
_cell.angle_alpha   90.00
_cell.angle_beta   90.00
_cell.angle_gamma   90.00
#
_symmetry.space_group_name_H-M   'P 1'
#
loop_
_entity.id
_entity.type
_entity.pdbx_description
1 polymer ?
#
loop_
_entity_poly.entity_id
_entity_poly.type
_entity_poly.pdbx_seq_one_letter_code
_entity_poly.pdbx_strand_id
1 'polypeptide(L)'
;IYNQKGCYMIIQILDHITDEIKQIRIDVFMKEQGFEDEFDEIDETAKFVLLSIDGKPAGTCRYFPSDVAGDAHIGRMAVRKLYRGQHLGTKIMMAAENGIRRDGFKTCSLSAQVQAKPFYESLGYKAEGEEYLDEGCPHVMMRKVL
;
A
#
# COMPACT_ATOMS: atom_id res chain seq x y z
N ILE A 1 6.28 8.47 17.18
CA ILE A 1 6.63 7.08 17.49
C ILE A 1 8.02 6.79 16.93
N TYR A 2 8.83 6.07 17.66
CA TYR A 2 10.18 5.70 17.22
C TYR A 2 10.17 4.31 16.60
N ASN A 3 10.96 4.11 15.54
CA ASN A 3 11.14 2.80 14.93
C ASN A 3 12.21 1.98 15.72
N GLN A 4 12.50 0.76 15.24
CA GLN A 4 13.48 -0.13 15.88
C GLN A 4 14.90 0.44 15.94
N LYS A 5 15.22 1.41 15.09
CA LYS A 5 16.54 2.07 15.07
C LYS A 5 16.56 3.37 15.87
N GLY A 6 15.49 3.67 16.61
CA GLY A 6 15.40 4.91 17.39
C GLY A 6 15.09 6.16 16.56
N CYS A 7 14.73 6.02 15.29
CA CYS A 7 14.33 7.14 14.44
C CYS A 7 12.85 7.48 14.65
N TYR A 8 12.52 8.77 14.57
CA TYR A 8 11.15 9.23 14.75
C TYR A 8 10.28 8.91 13.53
N MET A 9 9.14 8.26 13.77
CA MET A 9 8.26 7.82 12.71
C MET A 9 6.88 8.49 12.82
N ILE A 10 6.38 9.03 11.71
CA ILE A 10 5.04 9.58 11.60
C ILE A 10 4.30 8.82 10.51
N ILE A 11 3.06 8.41 10.82
CA ILE A 11 2.16 7.78 9.84
C ILE A 11 0.91 8.66 9.74
N GLN A 12 0.57 9.06 8.51
CA GLN A 12 -0.56 9.93 8.23
C GLN A 12 -1.48 9.30 7.20
N ILE A 13 -2.79 9.54 7.34
CA ILE A 13 -3.76 9.24 6.28
C ILE A 13 -4.18 10.58 5.67
N LEU A 14 -4.01 10.69 4.35
CA LEU A 14 -4.25 11.91 3.60
C LEU A 14 -5.32 11.66 2.53
N ASP A 15 -6.12 12.68 2.24
CA ASP A 15 -7.18 12.62 1.23
C ASP A 15 -6.74 13.13 -0.15
N HIS A 16 -5.46 13.40 -0.32
CA HIS A 16 -4.88 13.86 -1.57
C HIS A 16 -3.44 13.36 -1.70
N ILE A 17 -2.96 13.26 -2.94
CA ILE A 17 -1.59 12.87 -3.20
C ILE A 17 -0.65 14.06 -2.97
N THR A 18 0.42 13.84 -2.24
CA THR A 18 1.44 14.86 -1.96
C THR A 18 2.69 14.61 -2.78
N ASP A 19 3.59 15.60 -2.82
CA ASP A 19 4.87 15.44 -3.53
C ASP A 19 5.72 14.34 -2.92
N GLU A 20 5.65 14.15 -1.59
CA GLU A 20 6.35 13.09 -0.88
C GLU A 20 5.86 11.70 -1.31
N ILE A 21 4.55 11.52 -1.46
CA ILE A 21 3.95 10.27 -1.95
C ILE A 21 4.39 10.03 -3.39
N LYS A 22 4.34 11.05 -4.24
CA LYS A 22 4.78 10.95 -5.63
C LYS A 22 6.24 10.52 -5.71
N GLN A 23 7.10 11.10 -4.87
CA GLN A 23 8.53 10.77 -4.87
C GLN A 23 8.77 9.31 -4.50
N ILE A 24 8.08 8.79 -3.49
CA ILE A 24 8.18 7.36 -3.13
C ILE A 24 7.81 6.49 -4.32
N ARG A 25 6.70 6.80 -4.97
CA ARG A 25 6.17 6.00 -6.08
C ARG A 25 7.07 6.06 -7.31
N ILE A 26 7.62 7.24 -7.61
CA ILE A 26 8.60 7.38 -8.68
C ILE A 26 9.85 6.55 -8.39
N ASP A 27 10.39 6.62 -7.19
CA ASP A 27 11.60 5.89 -6.83
C ASP A 27 11.41 4.38 -6.88
N VAL A 28 10.26 3.88 -6.39
CA VAL A 28 10.01 2.44 -6.30
C VAL A 28 9.46 1.88 -7.61
N PHE A 29 8.40 2.48 -8.16
CA PHE A 29 7.72 1.88 -9.31
C PHE A 29 8.37 2.25 -10.64
N MET A 30 8.82 3.49 -10.81
CA MET A 30 9.38 3.92 -12.07
C MET A 30 10.88 3.68 -12.16
N LYS A 31 11.66 4.14 -11.18
CA LYS A 31 13.12 4.00 -11.21
C LYS A 31 13.61 2.60 -10.88
N GLU A 32 13.03 1.97 -9.85
CA GLU A 32 13.48 0.64 -9.42
C GLU A 32 12.83 -0.48 -10.20
N GLN A 33 11.51 -0.43 -10.44
CA GLN A 33 10.77 -1.50 -11.11
C GLN A 33 10.53 -1.26 -12.60
N GLY A 34 10.79 -0.06 -13.10
CA GLY A 34 10.74 0.26 -14.53
C GLY A 34 9.35 0.51 -15.13
N PHE A 35 8.32 0.73 -14.32
CA PHE A 35 7.00 1.08 -14.83
C PHE A 35 7.00 2.51 -15.40
N GLU A 36 6.31 2.71 -16.53
CA GLU A 36 6.25 4.02 -17.19
C GLU A 36 5.06 4.85 -16.73
N ASP A 37 3.87 4.24 -16.61
CA ASP A 37 2.62 4.90 -16.26
C ASP A 37 2.17 4.49 -14.87
N GLU A 38 2.75 5.12 -13.86
CA GLU A 38 2.49 4.79 -12.46
C GLU A 38 1.28 5.54 -11.89
N PHE A 39 1.08 6.79 -12.31
CA PHE A 39 -0.02 7.64 -11.82
C PHE A 39 -1.25 7.48 -12.71
N ASP A 40 -2.44 7.48 -12.07
CA ASP A 40 -3.70 7.30 -12.77
C ASP A 40 -4.81 8.19 -12.16
N GLU A 41 -6.01 8.12 -12.74
CA GLU A 41 -7.15 8.93 -12.29
C GLU A 41 -7.69 8.53 -10.91
N ILE A 42 -7.39 7.32 -10.43
CA ILE A 42 -7.75 6.90 -9.06
C ILE A 42 -7.05 7.80 -8.04
N ASP A 43 -5.87 8.31 -8.36
CA ASP A 43 -5.11 9.20 -7.48
C ASP A 43 -5.86 10.50 -7.17
N GLU A 44 -6.84 10.89 -7.97
CA GLU A 44 -7.61 12.11 -7.73
C GLU A 44 -8.60 11.96 -6.57
N THR A 45 -9.04 10.74 -6.26
CA THR A 45 -10.09 10.48 -5.27
C THR A 45 -9.68 9.52 -4.15
N ALA A 46 -8.56 8.82 -4.29
CA ALA A 46 -8.09 7.86 -3.31
C ALA A 46 -7.64 8.54 -2.01
N LYS A 47 -7.61 7.77 -0.93
CA LYS A 47 -6.91 8.14 0.29
C LYS A 47 -5.53 7.49 0.30
N PHE A 48 -4.60 8.11 0.99
CA PHE A 48 -3.20 7.71 0.99
C PHE A 48 -2.67 7.56 2.40
N VAL A 49 -1.86 6.54 2.62
CA VAL A 49 -1.04 6.42 3.82
C VAL A 49 0.35 6.94 3.47
N LEU A 50 0.90 7.82 4.29
CA LEU A 50 2.27 8.29 4.17
C LEU A 50 3.01 8.00 5.48
N LEU A 51 4.07 7.21 5.38
CA LEU A 51 4.97 6.94 6.50
C LEU A 51 6.27 7.69 6.27
N SER A 52 6.63 8.54 7.23
CA SER A 52 7.87 9.33 7.20
C SER A 52 8.77 8.95 8.36
N ILE A 53 10.07 8.98 8.13
CA ILE A 53 11.09 8.71 9.16
C ILE A 53 12.00 9.92 9.23
N ASP A 54 12.07 10.55 10.42
CA ASP A 54 12.84 11.78 10.65
C ASP A 54 12.53 12.86 9.60
N GLY A 55 11.25 12.99 9.27
CA GLY A 55 10.77 13.97 8.28
C GLY A 55 10.95 13.58 6.82
N LYS A 56 11.49 12.39 6.53
CA LYS A 56 11.73 11.94 5.16
C LYS A 56 10.70 10.90 4.74
N PRO A 57 10.13 10.99 3.53
CA PRO A 57 9.16 10.01 3.06
C PRO A 57 9.81 8.64 2.90
N ALA A 58 9.22 7.63 3.52
CA ALA A 58 9.77 6.28 3.54
C ALA A 58 8.88 5.26 2.86
N GLY A 59 7.56 5.36 3.02
CA GLY A 59 6.64 4.41 2.43
C GLY A 59 5.23 4.94 2.31
N THR A 60 4.42 4.28 1.48
CA THR A 60 3.06 4.72 1.17
C THR A 60 2.21 3.55 0.67
N CYS A 61 0.91 3.73 0.71
CA CYS A 61 -0.06 3.00 -0.10
C CYS A 61 -1.26 3.92 -0.36
N ARG A 62 -2.15 3.49 -1.24
CA ARG A 62 -3.45 4.17 -1.44
C ARG A 62 -4.58 3.19 -1.22
N TYR A 63 -5.76 3.68 -0.86
CA TYR A 63 -6.96 2.86 -0.84
C TYR A 63 -8.17 3.64 -1.35
N PHE A 64 -9.12 2.91 -1.91
CA PHE A 64 -10.31 3.48 -2.55
C PHE A 64 -11.41 2.43 -2.57
N PRO A 65 -12.70 2.84 -2.69
CA PRO A 65 -13.78 1.86 -2.80
C PRO A 65 -13.58 0.96 -4.02
N SER A 66 -13.69 -0.36 -3.83
CA SER A 66 -13.61 -1.31 -4.93
C SER A 66 -14.97 -1.47 -5.62
N ASP A 67 -15.03 -2.31 -6.65
CA ASP A 67 -16.28 -2.64 -7.33
C ASP A 67 -17.21 -3.52 -6.47
N VAL A 68 -16.70 -4.08 -5.38
CA VAL A 68 -17.46 -4.92 -4.45
C VAL A 68 -18.01 -4.03 -3.34
N ALA A 69 -19.32 -4.11 -3.09
CA ALA A 69 -19.96 -3.31 -2.04
C ALA A 69 -19.34 -3.61 -0.67
N GLY A 70 -19.01 -2.56 0.08
CA GLY A 70 -18.41 -2.68 1.41
C GLY A 70 -16.93 -3.05 1.43
N ASP A 71 -16.29 -3.10 0.28
CA ASP A 71 -14.88 -3.44 0.13
C ASP A 71 -14.06 -2.23 -0.33
N ALA A 72 -12.90 -2.03 0.28
CA ALA A 72 -11.92 -1.04 -0.17
C ALA A 72 -10.69 -1.74 -0.72
N HIS A 73 -10.19 -1.26 -1.85
CA HIS A 73 -9.01 -1.81 -2.50
C HIS A 73 -7.76 -1.04 -2.09
N ILE A 74 -6.72 -1.77 -1.71
CA ILE A 74 -5.42 -1.21 -1.34
C ILE A 74 -4.45 -1.46 -2.48
N GLY A 75 -3.76 -0.43 -2.91
CA GLY A 75 -2.78 -0.55 -3.98
C GLY A 75 -1.60 0.40 -3.79
N ARG A 76 -0.69 0.34 -4.75
CA ARG A 76 0.51 1.20 -4.77
C ARG A 76 1.28 1.17 -3.45
N MET A 77 1.37 -0.03 -2.82
CA MET A 77 2.20 -0.25 -1.65
C MET A 77 3.67 -0.14 -2.04
N ALA A 78 4.37 0.76 -1.41
CA ALA A 78 5.78 0.99 -1.72
C ALA A 78 6.55 1.41 -0.47
N VAL A 79 7.71 0.79 -0.26
CA VAL A 79 8.69 1.20 0.75
C VAL A 79 9.99 1.48 0.03
N ARG A 80 10.55 2.67 0.21
CA ARG A 80 11.81 3.05 -0.42
C ARG A 80 12.94 2.11 0.04
N LYS A 81 13.82 1.76 -0.87
CA LYS A 81 14.85 0.75 -0.66
C LYS A 81 15.67 0.99 0.61
N LEU A 82 16.02 2.26 0.90
CA LEU A 82 16.79 2.65 2.08
C LEU A 82 16.12 2.24 3.40
N TYR A 83 14.80 2.14 3.41
CA TYR A 83 14.00 1.91 4.63
C TYR A 83 13.47 0.48 4.74
N ARG A 84 13.82 -0.42 3.82
CA ARG A 84 13.35 -1.82 3.86
C ARG A 84 14.02 -2.60 5.00
N GLY A 85 13.37 -3.71 5.40
CA GLY A 85 13.86 -4.56 6.47
C GLY A 85 13.52 -4.07 7.87
N GLN A 86 12.57 -3.13 8.00
CA GLN A 86 12.15 -2.55 9.28
C GLN A 86 10.67 -2.78 9.57
N HIS A 87 10.02 -3.70 8.87
CA HIS A 87 8.57 -4.00 9.00
C HIS A 87 7.66 -2.79 8.70
N LEU A 88 8.11 -1.86 7.86
CA LEU A 88 7.32 -0.67 7.54
C LEU A 88 6.09 -1.01 6.70
N GLY A 89 6.19 -2.01 5.82
CA GLY A 89 5.05 -2.49 5.04
C GLY A 89 3.90 -2.93 5.94
N THR A 90 4.18 -3.66 7.01
CA THR A 90 3.18 -4.07 8.00
C THR A 90 2.51 -2.85 8.64
N LYS A 91 3.28 -1.85 9.03
CA LYS A 91 2.76 -0.63 9.65
C LYS A 91 1.88 0.17 8.69
N ILE A 92 2.27 0.27 7.44
CA ILE A 92 1.50 0.94 6.39
C ILE A 92 0.16 0.22 6.17
N MET A 93 0.19 -1.12 6.08
CA MET A 93 -1.02 -1.91 5.92
C MET A 93 -1.95 -1.78 7.11
N MET A 94 -1.44 -1.80 8.33
CA MET A 94 -2.26 -1.60 9.54
C MET A 94 -2.92 -0.22 9.55
N ALA A 95 -2.19 0.81 9.17
CA ALA A 95 -2.74 2.18 9.09
C ALA A 95 -3.86 2.26 8.03
N ALA A 96 -3.65 1.64 6.86
CA ALA A 96 -4.67 1.58 5.82
C ALA A 96 -5.92 0.85 6.31
N GLU A 97 -5.77 -0.31 6.94
CA GLU A 97 -6.89 -1.08 7.47
C GLU A 97 -7.68 -0.29 8.53
N ASN A 98 -6.99 0.42 9.41
CA ASN A 98 -7.65 1.26 10.41
C ASN A 98 -8.45 2.39 9.76
N GLY A 99 -7.90 3.04 8.74
CA GLY A 99 -8.61 4.06 7.98
C GLY A 99 -9.82 3.51 7.23
N ILE A 100 -9.69 2.34 6.64
CA ILE A 100 -10.75 1.65 5.92
C ILE A 100 -11.90 1.28 6.87
N ARG A 101 -11.60 0.75 8.06
CA ARG A 101 -12.61 0.46 9.08
C ARG A 101 -13.34 1.72 9.51
N ARG A 102 -12.59 2.80 9.77
CA ARG A 102 -13.16 4.08 10.21
C ARG A 102 -14.09 4.66 9.15
N ASP A 103 -13.78 4.42 7.85
CA ASP A 103 -14.62 4.88 6.75
C ASP A 103 -15.84 3.98 6.50
N GLY A 104 -16.01 2.91 7.29
CA GLY A 104 -17.21 2.08 7.27
C GLY A 104 -17.16 0.85 6.38
N PHE A 105 -16.03 0.55 5.76
CA PHE A 105 -15.88 -0.66 4.94
C PHE A 105 -15.75 -1.90 5.83
N LYS A 106 -16.21 -3.04 5.32
CA LYS A 106 -16.22 -4.32 6.04
C LYS A 106 -15.08 -5.25 5.63
N THR A 107 -14.55 -5.07 4.43
CA THR A 107 -13.45 -5.86 3.89
C THR A 107 -12.47 -4.95 3.17
N CYS A 108 -11.27 -5.47 2.96
CA CYS A 108 -10.32 -4.85 2.06
C CYS A 108 -9.69 -5.90 1.15
N SER A 109 -9.30 -5.48 -0.03
CA SER A 109 -8.73 -6.34 -1.06
C SER A 109 -7.48 -5.71 -1.65
N LEU A 110 -6.68 -6.51 -2.30
CA LEU A 110 -5.49 -6.06 -3.02
C LEU A 110 -5.12 -7.05 -4.10
N SER A 111 -4.33 -6.59 -5.05
CA SER A 111 -3.73 -7.42 -6.09
C SER A 111 -2.26 -7.60 -5.72
N ALA A 112 -1.90 -8.80 -5.26
CA ALA A 112 -0.56 -9.09 -4.79
C ALA A 112 0.28 -9.73 -5.89
N GLN A 113 1.51 -9.25 -6.07
CA GLN A 113 2.49 -10.03 -6.81
C GLN A 113 2.66 -11.38 -6.09
N VAL A 114 2.77 -12.45 -6.87
CA VAL A 114 2.77 -13.82 -6.31
C VAL A 114 3.89 -14.01 -5.28
N GLN A 115 5.06 -13.40 -5.49
CA GLN A 115 6.16 -13.48 -4.53
C GLN A 115 5.88 -12.74 -3.22
N ALA A 116 4.93 -11.80 -3.19
CA ALA A 116 4.51 -11.08 -1.99
C ALA A 116 3.33 -11.74 -1.26
N LYS A 117 2.75 -12.79 -1.83
CA LYS A 117 1.62 -13.50 -1.24
C LYS A 117 1.86 -13.93 0.21
N PRO A 118 3.01 -14.55 0.56
CA PRO A 118 3.25 -14.93 1.95
C PRO A 118 3.22 -13.76 2.93
N PHE A 119 3.70 -12.59 2.52
CA PHE A 119 3.64 -11.39 3.35
C PHE A 119 2.18 -11.03 3.68
N TYR A 120 1.31 -10.97 2.65
CA TYR A 120 -0.09 -10.63 2.87
C TYR A 120 -0.86 -11.71 3.62
N GLU A 121 -0.52 -12.99 3.40
CA GLU A 121 -1.09 -14.08 4.19
C GLU A 121 -0.76 -13.92 5.68
N SER A 122 0.44 -13.48 6.00
CA SER A 122 0.84 -13.23 7.40
C SER A 122 0.02 -12.11 8.05
N LEU A 123 -0.57 -11.23 7.27
CA LEU A 123 -1.43 -10.15 7.74
C LEU A 123 -2.92 -10.53 7.76
N GLY A 124 -3.26 -11.76 7.40
CA GLY A 124 -4.63 -12.26 7.44
C GLY A 124 -5.38 -12.20 6.11
N TYR A 125 -4.70 -11.89 5.01
CA TYR A 125 -5.31 -11.91 3.68
C TYR A 125 -5.37 -13.33 3.14
N LYS A 126 -6.42 -13.62 2.36
CA LYS A 126 -6.60 -14.91 1.68
C LYS A 126 -6.71 -14.68 0.19
N ALA A 127 -6.04 -15.53 -0.58
CA ALA A 127 -6.11 -15.49 -2.03
C ALA A 127 -7.50 -15.87 -2.52
N GLU A 128 -7.96 -15.18 -3.56
CA GLU A 128 -9.24 -15.45 -4.25
C GLU A 128 -8.96 -15.62 -5.74
N GLY A 129 -9.50 -16.69 -6.31
CA GLY A 129 -9.37 -16.96 -7.74
C GLY A 129 -7.98 -17.41 -8.16
N GLU A 130 -7.76 -17.36 -9.46
CA GLU A 130 -6.52 -17.81 -10.06
C GLU A 130 -5.51 -16.67 -10.23
N GLU A 131 -4.26 -17.02 -10.41
CA GLU A 131 -3.23 -16.06 -10.77
C GLU A 131 -3.50 -15.46 -12.15
N TYR A 132 -3.14 -14.20 -12.33
CA TYR A 132 -3.29 -13.48 -13.59
C TYR A 132 -2.06 -12.59 -13.82
N LEU A 133 -1.88 -12.16 -15.06
CA LEU A 133 -0.78 -11.25 -15.40
C LEU A 133 -1.26 -9.80 -15.27
N ASP A 134 -0.50 -8.98 -14.56
CA ASP A 134 -0.67 -7.55 -14.48
C ASP A 134 0.68 -6.91 -14.77
N GLU A 135 0.77 -6.06 -15.79
CA GLU A 135 2.02 -5.49 -16.29
C GLU A 135 3.07 -6.59 -16.58
N GLY A 136 2.60 -7.74 -17.08
CA GLY A 136 3.47 -8.87 -17.38
C GLY A 136 3.95 -9.68 -16.18
N CYS A 137 3.54 -9.33 -14.97
CA CYS A 137 3.94 -10.00 -13.73
C CYS A 137 2.78 -10.82 -13.16
N PRO A 138 3.03 -12.06 -12.67
CA PRO A 138 1.97 -12.85 -12.02
C PRO A 138 1.46 -12.20 -10.73
N HIS A 139 0.14 -12.06 -10.64
CA HIS A 139 -0.57 -11.50 -9.49
C HIS A 139 -1.69 -12.43 -9.05
N VAL A 140 -2.17 -12.25 -7.83
CA VAL A 140 -3.37 -12.90 -7.31
C VAL A 140 -4.15 -11.91 -6.47
N MET A 141 -5.49 -11.94 -6.60
CA MET A 141 -6.36 -11.14 -5.73
C MET A 141 -6.36 -11.73 -4.33
N MET A 142 -6.29 -10.86 -3.32
CA MET A 142 -6.36 -11.25 -1.92
C MET A 142 -7.34 -10.37 -1.18
N ARG A 143 -8.01 -10.91 -0.18
CA ARG A 143 -9.01 -10.18 0.61
C ARG A 143 -8.92 -10.53 2.09
N LYS A 144 -9.28 -9.56 2.92
CA LYS A 144 -9.34 -9.70 4.37
C LYS A 144 -10.66 -9.13 4.89
N VAL A 145 -11.31 -9.86 5.79
CA VAL A 145 -12.45 -9.35 6.55
C VAL A 145 -11.92 -8.52 7.72
N LEU A 146 -12.41 -7.32 7.84
CA LEU A 146 -11.96 -6.39 8.87
C LEU A 146 -12.77 -6.46 10.16
#